data_5de8166b8cdcb7c36cfb1ff90ad64e6e
#
_entry.id   5de8166b8cdcb7c36cfb1ff90ad64e6e
#
_cell.length_a   1.000
_cell.length_b   1.000
_cell.length_c   1.000
_cell.angle_alpha   90.00
_cell.angle_beta   90.00
_cell.angle_gamma   90.00
#
_symmetry.space_group_name_H-M   'P 1'
#
loop_
_entity.id
_entity.type
_entity.pdbx_description
1 polymer ?
#
loop_
_entity_poly.entity_id
_entity_poly.type
_entity_poly.pdbx_seq_one_letter_code
_entity_poly.pdbx_strand_id
1 'polypeptide(L)'
;SGSSAYVHGDYVTLSEELKGAVSMEEYQASQACAASSAAAASTAGSASVISADSNDVAMLAALIECEAGGESYTGMVAVGAVVVNRVNSGSFPNSISGVIYQSGQFTPVATGTFQSVLARGARSDCYAAAQAALAGESPVGGCLYFNSGYGSGIQIGYQHFY
;
A
#
# COMPACT_ATOMS: atom_id res chain seq x y z
N SER A 1 42.97 35.27 29.94
CA SER A 1 42.21 34.21 30.57
C SER A 1 40.72 34.30 30.32
N GLY A 2 40.33 34.21 29.09
CA GLY A 2 38.91 34.29 28.70
C GLY A 2 38.50 33.26 27.68
N SER A 3 39.22 32.14 27.56
CA SER A 3 38.99 31.16 26.49
C SER A 3 38.06 30.02 26.85
N SER A 4 37.63 29.95 28.11
CA SER A 4 36.78 28.81 28.56
C SER A 4 35.30 28.94 28.23
N ALA A 5 34.81 30.14 27.94
CA ALA A 5 33.40 30.37 27.67
C ALA A 5 33.00 30.02 26.23
N TYR A 6 33.96 29.95 25.32
CA TYR A 6 33.70 29.73 23.89
C TYR A 6 33.51 28.26 23.55
N VAL A 7 34.12 27.36 24.29
CA VAL A 7 34.04 25.91 24.09
C VAL A 7 32.66 25.37 24.52
N HIS A 8 31.98 26.07 25.43
CA HIS A 8 30.67 25.64 25.91
C HIS A 8 29.52 25.92 24.92
N GLY A 9 29.68 26.93 24.06
CA GLY A 9 28.66 27.22 23.05
C GLY A 9 28.60 26.16 21.94
N ASP A 10 29.75 25.72 21.49
CA ASP A 10 29.80 24.71 20.41
C ASP A 10 29.35 23.32 20.90
N TYR A 11 29.57 23.02 22.15
CA TYR A 11 29.13 21.76 22.73
C TYR A 11 27.60 21.67 22.89
N VAL A 12 26.96 22.78 23.20
CA VAL A 12 25.49 22.88 23.32
C VAL A 12 24.84 22.74 21.95
N THR A 13 25.42 23.32 20.92
CA THR A 13 24.91 23.21 19.53
C THR A 13 25.00 21.77 19.03
N LEU A 14 26.09 21.04 19.36
CA LEU A 14 26.26 19.65 18.96
C LEU A 14 25.24 18.72 19.64
N SER A 15 24.85 19.01 20.87
CA SER A 15 23.88 18.18 21.59
C SER A 15 22.44 18.43 21.15
N GLU A 16 22.13 19.59 20.55
CA GLU A 16 20.82 19.85 19.96
C GLU A 16 20.65 19.20 18.58
N GLU A 17 21.71 19.12 17.77
CA GLU A 17 21.68 18.38 16.51
C GLU A 17 21.50 16.87 16.71
N LEU A 18 22.04 16.33 17.80
CA LEU A 18 21.87 14.90 18.13
C LEU A 18 20.48 14.55 18.69
N LYS A 19 19.70 15.53 19.11
CA LYS A 19 18.30 15.29 19.52
C LYS A 19 17.33 15.03 18.36
N GLY A 20 17.74 15.34 17.14
CA GLY A 20 16.97 15.03 15.94
C GLY A 20 17.34 13.68 15.31
N ALA A 21 18.40 13.03 15.77
CA ALA A 21 18.78 11.69 15.32
C ALA A 21 17.98 10.64 16.09
N VAL A 22 16.90 10.19 15.52
CA VAL A 22 16.14 9.04 16.03
C VAL A 22 17.10 7.84 16.08
N SER A 23 17.27 7.23 17.24
CA SER A 23 18.11 6.04 17.36
C SER A 23 17.50 4.89 16.56
N MET A 24 18.35 3.95 16.10
CA MET A 24 17.87 2.75 15.40
C MET A 24 16.83 1.99 16.23
N GLU A 25 16.89 2.07 17.54
CA GLU A 25 15.92 1.47 18.47
C GLU A 25 14.59 2.20 18.47
N GLU A 26 14.58 3.53 18.42
CA GLU A 26 13.36 4.32 18.29
C GLU A 26 12.70 4.14 16.91
N TYR A 27 13.50 4.00 15.87
CA TYR A 27 12.99 3.69 14.54
C TYR A 27 12.36 2.29 14.48
N GLN A 28 12.97 1.30 15.12
CA GLN A 28 12.41 -0.05 15.22
C GLN A 28 11.18 -0.09 16.16
N ALA A 29 11.15 0.69 17.23
CA ALA A 29 10.00 0.80 18.11
C ALA A 29 8.80 1.48 17.43
N SER A 30 9.03 2.48 16.59
CA SER A 30 7.97 3.12 15.81
C SER A 30 7.39 2.20 14.74
N GLN A 31 8.22 1.33 14.15
CA GLN A 31 7.77 0.28 13.25
C GLN A 31 6.98 -0.82 13.97
N ALA A 32 7.37 -1.17 15.18
CA ALA A 32 6.65 -2.14 16.00
C ALA A 32 5.28 -1.59 16.47
N CYS A 33 5.17 -0.29 16.76
CA CYS A 33 3.90 0.37 17.09
C CYS A 33 2.97 0.47 15.86
N ALA A 34 3.52 0.67 14.66
CA ALA A 34 2.73 0.65 13.43
C ALA A 34 2.18 -0.75 13.11
N ALA A 35 2.95 -1.79 13.42
CA ALA A 35 2.52 -3.18 13.27
C ALA A 35 1.45 -3.59 14.31
N SER A 36 1.46 -2.98 15.50
CA SER A 36 0.52 -3.30 16.58
C SER A 36 -0.81 -2.55 16.46
N SER A 37 -0.87 -1.40 15.80
CA SER A 37 -2.12 -0.69 15.53
C SER A 37 -2.90 -1.23 14.33
N ALA A 38 -2.28 -2.03 13.47
CA ALA A 38 -2.95 -2.76 12.40
C ALA A 38 -3.73 -4.00 12.90
N ALA A 39 -3.52 -4.42 14.14
CA ALA A 39 -4.19 -5.59 14.73
C ALA A 39 -5.59 -5.31 15.31
N ALA A 40 -6.10 -4.08 15.25
CA ALA A 40 -7.36 -3.68 15.89
C ALA A 40 -8.56 -3.51 14.93
N ALA A 41 -8.44 -3.87 13.65
CA ALA A 41 -9.53 -3.79 12.68
C ALA A 41 -9.81 -5.14 12.00
N SER A 42 -9.69 -6.25 12.73
CA SER A 42 -10.04 -7.57 12.17
C SER A 42 -11.45 -7.99 12.60
N THR A 43 -12.43 -7.58 11.82
CA THR A 43 -13.69 -8.32 11.69
C THR A 43 -14.23 -8.10 10.29
N ALA A 44 -13.73 -8.88 9.31
CA ALA A 44 -14.51 -9.36 8.17
C ALA A 44 -13.62 -10.15 7.20
N GLY A 45 -13.87 -11.44 7.06
CA GLY A 45 -13.42 -12.25 5.92
C GLY A 45 -11.94 -12.64 5.96
N SER A 46 -11.69 -13.93 6.22
CA SER A 46 -10.36 -14.54 6.01
C SER A 46 -9.92 -14.40 4.57
N ALA A 47 -9.30 -13.29 4.23
CA ALA A 47 -8.50 -13.20 3.03
C ALA A 47 -7.16 -13.91 3.32
N SER A 48 -6.82 -14.89 2.49
CA SER A 48 -5.53 -15.57 2.60
C SER A 48 -4.40 -14.58 2.39
N VAL A 49 -3.51 -14.48 3.35
CA VAL A 49 -2.27 -13.70 3.21
C VAL A 49 -1.45 -14.31 2.07
N ILE A 50 -1.17 -13.54 1.05
CA ILE A 50 -0.30 -13.94 -0.05
C ILE A 50 1.14 -13.67 0.36
N SER A 51 2.01 -14.66 0.23
CA SER A 51 3.45 -14.45 0.35
C SER A 51 3.94 -13.69 -0.89
N ALA A 52 3.89 -12.37 -0.81
CA ALA A 52 4.25 -11.46 -1.89
C ALA A 52 5.72 -11.04 -1.76
N ASP A 53 6.42 -10.99 -2.87
CA ASP A 53 7.76 -10.40 -2.94
C ASP A 53 7.70 -8.88 -3.19
N SER A 54 8.85 -8.22 -3.17
CA SER A 54 8.93 -6.77 -3.40
C SER A 54 8.44 -6.35 -4.78
N ASN A 55 8.52 -7.23 -5.77
CA ASN A 55 8.05 -6.99 -7.12
C ASN A 55 6.51 -7.06 -7.19
N ASP A 56 5.90 -8.00 -6.50
CA ASP A 56 4.43 -8.09 -6.38
C ASP A 56 3.85 -6.83 -5.73
N VAL A 57 4.48 -6.34 -4.65
CA VAL A 57 4.09 -5.09 -4.00
C VAL A 57 4.19 -3.90 -4.96
N ALA A 58 5.29 -3.79 -5.71
CA ALA A 58 5.50 -2.71 -6.67
C ALA A 58 4.49 -2.75 -7.83
N MET A 59 4.21 -3.94 -8.37
CA MET A 59 3.22 -4.12 -9.42
C MET A 59 1.81 -3.79 -8.92
N LEU A 60 1.42 -4.27 -7.75
CA LEU A 60 0.11 -3.98 -7.18
C LEU A 60 -0.05 -2.50 -6.86
N ALA A 61 0.98 -1.85 -6.31
CA ALA A 61 0.98 -0.40 -6.07
C ALA A 61 0.83 0.42 -7.35
N ALA A 62 1.53 0.03 -8.43
CA ALA A 62 1.42 0.68 -9.72
C ALA A 62 0.01 0.53 -10.33
N LEU A 63 -0.61 -0.63 -10.19
CA LEU A 63 -1.99 -0.84 -10.64
C LEU A 63 -2.98 0.01 -9.82
N ILE A 64 -2.85 0.00 -8.49
CA ILE A 64 -3.69 0.81 -7.59
C ILE A 64 -3.59 2.30 -7.97
N GLU A 65 -2.41 2.80 -8.26
CA GLU A 65 -2.26 4.19 -8.69
C GLU A 65 -2.98 4.48 -10.00
N CYS A 66 -2.94 3.56 -10.95
CA CYS A 66 -3.61 3.72 -12.23
C CYS A 66 -5.14 3.69 -12.11
N GLU A 67 -5.68 2.82 -11.26
CA GLU A 67 -7.11 2.56 -11.17
C GLU A 67 -7.81 3.38 -10.08
N ALA A 68 -7.12 3.66 -8.98
CA ALA A 68 -7.67 4.29 -7.78
C ALA A 68 -6.80 5.43 -7.24
N GLY A 69 -5.88 5.97 -8.02
CA GLY A 69 -4.97 7.03 -7.58
C GLY A 69 -5.64 8.34 -7.18
N GLY A 70 -6.89 8.56 -7.54
CA GLY A 70 -7.73 9.70 -7.13
C GLY A 70 -8.75 9.36 -6.03
N GLU A 71 -8.83 8.10 -5.61
CA GLU A 71 -9.78 7.64 -4.61
C GLU A 71 -9.24 7.82 -3.17
N SER A 72 -10.12 7.56 -2.19
CA SER A 72 -9.71 7.48 -0.79
C SER A 72 -8.76 6.30 -0.56
N TYR A 73 -8.00 6.32 0.55
CA TYR A 73 -7.13 5.20 0.92
C TYR A 73 -7.90 3.86 0.97
N THR A 74 -9.13 3.88 1.51
CA THR A 74 -10.01 2.69 1.52
C THR A 74 -10.32 2.21 0.11
N GLY A 75 -10.55 3.11 -0.85
CA GLY A 75 -10.75 2.77 -2.26
C GLY A 75 -9.50 2.15 -2.90
N MET A 76 -8.33 2.66 -2.56
CA MET A 76 -7.05 2.09 -3.01
C MET A 76 -6.86 0.66 -2.47
N VAL A 77 -7.10 0.43 -1.17
CA VAL A 77 -7.05 -0.91 -0.56
C VAL A 77 -8.08 -1.84 -1.20
N ALA A 78 -9.28 -1.33 -1.49
CA ALA A 78 -10.35 -2.11 -2.14
C ALA A 78 -9.95 -2.64 -3.52
N VAL A 79 -9.33 -1.82 -4.35
CA VAL A 79 -8.80 -2.26 -5.66
C VAL A 79 -7.70 -3.31 -5.49
N GLY A 80 -6.78 -3.10 -4.55
CA GLY A 80 -5.76 -4.09 -4.20
C GLY A 80 -6.36 -5.42 -3.74
N ALA A 81 -7.39 -5.36 -2.89
CA ALA A 81 -8.09 -6.53 -2.37
C ALA A 81 -8.78 -7.34 -3.48
N VAL A 82 -9.36 -6.71 -4.49
CA VAL A 82 -9.92 -7.43 -5.65
C VAL A 82 -8.84 -8.25 -6.38
N VAL A 83 -7.65 -7.70 -6.56
CA VAL A 83 -6.54 -8.45 -7.18
C VAL A 83 -6.15 -9.65 -6.33
N VAL A 84 -6.01 -9.47 -5.02
CA VAL A 84 -5.72 -10.56 -4.05
C VAL A 84 -6.82 -11.61 -4.06
N ASN A 85 -8.09 -11.20 -4.06
CA ASN A 85 -9.23 -12.12 -4.14
C ASN A 85 -9.20 -12.94 -5.42
N ARG A 86 -8.86 -12.34 -6.57
CA ARG A 86 -8.72 -13.04 -7.85
C ARG A 86 -7.63 -14.11 -7.79
N VAL A 87 -6.47 -13.80 -7.24
CA VAL A 87 -5.37 -14.77 -7.06
C VAL A 87 -5.84 -15.98 -6.25
N ASN A 88 -6.67 -15.75 -5.24
CA ASN A 88 -7.18 -16.79 -4.34
C ASN A 88 -8.43 -17.53 -4.88
N SER A 89 -9.08 -17.04 -5.93
CA SER A 89 -10.40 -17.55 -6.36
C SER A 89 -10.37 -18.82 -7.20
N GLY A 90 -9.21 -19.24 -7.70
CA GLY A 90 -9.10 -20.36 -8.63
C GLY A 90 -9.70 -20.13 -10.04
N SER A 91 -10.44 -19.05 -10.24
CA SER A 91 -11.01 -18.66 -11.54
C SER A 91 -10.11 -17.71 -12.30
N PHE A 92 -9.05 -17.25 -11.69
CA PHE A 92 -8.05 -16.32 -12.22
C PHE A 92 -6.65 -16.92 -12.06
N PRO A 93 -5.63 -16.33 -12.71
CA PRO A 93 -4.25 -16.72 -12.47
C PRO A 93 -3.88 -16.65 -10.98
N ASN A 94 -3.09 -17.61 -10.51
CA ASN A 94 -2.70 -17.74 -9.10
C ASN A 94 -1.47 -16.90 -8.71
N SER A 95 -1.26 -15.76 -9.37
CA SER A 95 -0.18 -14.82 -9.05
C SER A 95 -0.62 -13.38 -9.32
N ILE A 96 -0.05 -12.43 -8.59
CA ILE A 96 -0.31 -11.01 -8.76
C ILE A 96 -0.01 -10.57 -10.20
N SER A 97 1.15 -10.93 -10.72
CA SER A 97 1.53 -10.62 -12.10
C SER A 97 0.56 -11.24 -13.11
N GLY A 98 0.18 -12.51 -12.92
CA GLY A 98 -0.76 -13.21 -13.79
C GLY A 98 -2.12 -12.52 -13.86
N VAL A 99 -2.66 -12.07 -12.73
CA VAL A 99 -3.93 -11.33 -12.67
C VAL A 99 -3.80 -9.96 -13.33
N ILE A 100 -2.72 -9.23 -13.06
CA ILE A 100 -2.50 -7.87 -13.62
C ILE A 100 -2.35 -7.92 -15.14
N TYR A 101 -1.57 -8.87 -15.67
CA TYR A 101 -1.34 -8.99 -17.11
C TYR A 101 -2.39 -9.81 -17.85
N GLN A 102 -3.43 -10.27 -17.18
CA GLN A 102 -4.53 -10.98 -17.86
C GLN A 102 -5.19 -10.07 -18.90
N SER A 103 -5.27 -10.55 -20.13
CA SER A 103 -5.76 -9.78 -21.27
C SER A 103 -7.16 -9.20 -21.02
N GLY A 104 -7.31 -7.90 -21.24
CA GLY A 104 -8.60 -7.21 -21.18
C GLY A 104 -9.09 -6.88 -19.75
N GLN A 105 -8.33 -7.20 -18.70
CA GLN A 105 -8.76 -6.93 -17.33
C GLN A 105 -8.49 -5.48 -16.90
N PHE A 106 -7.35 -4.93 -17.27
CA PHE A 106 -6.92 -3.59 -16.84
C PHE A 106 -6.49 -2.74 -18.03
N THR A 107 -7.24 -1.69 -18.32
CA THR A 107 -6.94 -0.75 -19.41
C THR A 107 -5.55 -0.13 -19.30
N PRO A 108 -5.06 0.31 -18.10
CA PRO A 108 -3.72 0.88 -17.97
C PRO A 108 -2.58 -0.06 -18.39
N VAL A 109 -2.78 -1.37 -18.30
CA VAL A 109 -1.80 -2.36 -18.76
C VAL A 109 -1.73 -2.37 -20.29
N ALA A 110 -2.89 -2.32 -20.94
CA ALA A 110 -2.99 -2.30 -22.40
C ALA A 110 -2.48 -1.00 -23.03
N THR A 111 -2.64 0.13 -22.34
CA THR A 111 -2.23 1.47 -22.83
C THR A 111 -0.78 1.83 -22.53
N GLY A 112 -0.06 1.04 -21.72
CA GLY A 112 1.30 1.33 -21.29
C GLY A 112 1.43 2.28 -20.09
N THR A 113 0.33 2.80 -19.57
CA THR A 113 0.32 3.68 -18.40
C THR A 113 0.86 2.95 -17.18
N PHE A 114 0.45 1.70 -16.98
CA PHE A 114 0.92 0.83 -15.91
C PHE A 114 2.46 0.68 -15.92
N GLN A 115 3.05 0.41 -17.08
CA GLN A 115 4.51 0.26 -17.23
C GLN A 115 5.25 1.56 -16.90
N SER A 116 4.66 2.70 -17.25
CA SER A 116 5.23 4.02 -16.94
C SER A 116 5.23 4.28 -15.43
N VAL A 117 4.14 3.94 -14.74
CA VAL A 117 4.05 4.06 -13.27
C VAL A 117 5.01 3.09 -12.60
N LEU A 118 5.05 1.84 -13.03
CA LEU A 118 5.94 0.83 -12.48
C LEU A 118 7.41 1.23 -12.61
N ALA A 119 7.82 1.80 -13.76
CA ALA A 119 9.18 2.22 -14.02
C ALA A 119 9.63 3.42 -13.15
N ARG A 120 8.73 4.36 -12.85
CA ARG A 120 9.05 5.53 -12.00
C ARG A 120 8.84 5.27 -10.50
N GLY A 121 8.21 4.17 -10.14
CA GLY A 121 7.69 3.88 -8.82
C GLY A 121 6.32 4.52 -8.58
N ALA A 122 5.44 3.79 -7.94
CA ALA A 122 4.13 4.30 -7.52
C ALA A 122 4.25 5.25 -6.32
N ARG A 123 3.19 5.98 -6.00
CA ARG A 123 3.12 6.83 -4.82
C ARG A 123 3.16 6.00 -3.53
N SER A 124 3.64 6.63 -2.45
CA SER A 124 3.81 5.96 -1.15
C SER A 124 2.48 5.46 -0.55
N ASP A 125 1.38 6.18 -0.75
CA ASP A 125 0.04 5.79 -0.33
C ASP A 125 -0.47 4.55 -1.08
N CYS A 126 -0.14 4.41 -2.37
CA CYS A 126 -0.44 3.23 -3.17
C CYS A 126 0.38 2.01 -2.73
N TYR A 127 1.66 2.21 -2.35
CA TYR A 127 2.47 1.15 -1.75
C TYR A 127 1.90 0.67 -0.42
N ALA A 128 1.47 1.60 0.45
CA ALA A 128 0.84 1.27 1.72
C ALA A 128 -0.47 0.49 1.52
N ALA A 129 -1.31 0.90 0.55
CA ALA A 129 -2.54 0.20 0.21
C ALA A 129 -2.28 -1.20 -0.38
N ALA A 130 -1.24 -1.36 -1.21
CA ALA A 130 -0.84 -2.66 -1.74
C ALA A 130 -0.40 -3.62 -0.63
N GLN A 131 0.42 -3.14 0.30
CA GLN A 131 0.85 -3.92 1.47
C GLN A 131 -0.33 -4.34 2.35
N ALA A 132 -1.28 -3.43 2.62
CA ALA A 132 -2.48 -3.71 3.40
C ALA A 132 -3.34 -4.80 2.73
N ALA A 133 -3.59 -4.70 1.43
CA ALA A 133 -4.34 -5.70 0.67
C ALA A 133 -3.64 -7.07 0.67
N LEU A 134 -2.32 -7.10 0.46
CA LEU A 134 -1.53 -8.34 0.51
C LEU A 134 -1.49 -8.97 1.91
N ALA A 135 -1.56 -8.15 2.96
CA ALA A 135 -1.70 -8.62 4.34
C ALA A 135 -3.11 -9.14 4.67
N GLY A 136 -4.05 -9.07 3.71
CA GLY A 136 -5.42 -9.58 3.86
C GLY A 136 -6.46 -8.53 4.23
N GLU A 137 -6.12 -7.24 4.22
CA GLU A 137 -7.12 -6.19 4.41
C GLU A 137 -8.03 -6.11 3.17
N SER A 138 -9.35 -6.29 3.38
CA SER A 138 -10.33 -6.25 2.31
C SER A 138 -11.60 -5.52 2.74
N PRO A 139 -11.73 -4.22 2.44
CA PRO A 139 -12.95 -3.48 2.70
C PRO A 139 -14.13 -3.92 1.83
N VAL A 140 -13.88 -4.77 0.84
CA VAL A 140 -14.88 -5.27 -0.13
C VAL A 140 -15.12 -6.79 0.00
N GLY A 141 -14.60 -7.42 1.05
CA GLY A 141 -14.76 -8.85 1.27
C GLY A 141 -14.24 -9.66 0.09
N GLY A 142 -15.05 -10.56 -0.45
CA GLY A 142 -14.69 -11.46 -1.55
C GLY A 142 -15.00 -10.94 -2.96
N CYS A 143 -15.25 -9.64 -3.16
CA CYS A 143 -15.53 -9.09 -4.48
C CYS A 143 -14.38 -9.38 -5.46
N LEU A 144 -14.75 -9.75 -6.69
CA LEU A 144 -13.81 -10.10 -7.76
C LEU A 144 -13.80 -9.08 -8.90
N TYR A 145 -14.74 -8.15 -8.91
CA TYR A 145 -14.91 -7.16 -9.96
C TYR A 145 -15.14 -5.78 -9.37
N PHE A 146 -14.75 -4.78 -10.15
CA PHE A 146 -15.12 -3.39 -9.90
C PHE A 146 -15.29 -2.63 -11.21
N ASN A 147 -16.06 -1.55 -11.16
CA ASN A 147 -16.21 -0.59 -12.26
C ASN A 147 -16.46 0.82 -11.72
N SER A 148 -16.36 1.83 -12.59
CA SER A 148 -16.78 3.19 -12.30
C SER A 148 -18.29 3.29 -12.53
N GLY A 149 -19.07 3.34 -11.46
CA GLY A 149 -20.53 3.40 -11.58
C GLY A 149 -21.24 3.06 -10.28
N TYR A 150 -22.53 2.81 -10.41
CA TYR A 150 -23.42 2.43 -9.31
C TYR A 150 -24.10 1.11 -9.64
N GLY A 151 -24.38 0.31 -8.62
CA GLY A 151 -25.05 -0.98 -8.81
C GLY A 151 -25.27 -1.71 -7.51
N SER A 152 -25.62 -2.99 -7.60
CA SER A 152 -25.73 -3.87 -6.44
C SER A 152 -24.34 -4.34 -6.02
N GLY A 153 -23.90 -4.02 -4.81
CA GLY A 153 -22.59 -4.35 -4.27
C GLY A 153 -22.11 -3.27 -3.31
N ILE A 154 -20.80 -3.15 -3.18
CA ILE A 154 -20.18 -2.20 -2.25
C ILE A 154 -19.72 -0.97 -3.03
N GLN A 155 -20.17 0.21 -2.63
CA GLN A 155 -19.76 1.48 -3.21
C GLN A 155 -18.69 2.12 -2.34
N ILE A 156 -17.51 2.42 -2.91
CA ILE A 156 -16.44 3.19 -2.26
C ILE A 156 -15.99 4.27 -3.25
N GLY A 157 -16.21 5.54 -2.89
CA GLY A 157 -15.93 6.66 -3.78
C GLY A 157 -16.70 6.54 -5.09
N TYR A 158 -16.00 6.63 -6.21
CA TYR A 158 -16.58 6.48 -7.55
C TYR A 158 -16.53 5.05 -8.08
N GLN A 159 -16.10 4.09 -7.27
CA GLN A 159 -15.97 2.69 -7.67
C GLN A 159 -17.01 1.81 -6.98
N HIS A 160 -17.54 0.89 -7.76
CA HIS A 160 -18.52 -0.10 -7.34
C HIS A 160 -17.90 -1.49 -7.45
N PHE A 161 -17.96 -2.27 -6.35
CA PHE A 161 -17.34 -3.60 -6.18
C PHE A 161 -18.41 -4.69 -6.05
N TYR A 162 -18.22 -5.83 -6.78
CA TYR A 162 -19.14 -6.96 -6.80
C TYR A 162 -18.48 -8.30 -7.08
#